data_5a8850ff58ea59ab03bc968f2733bd48
#
_entry.id   5a8850ff58ea59ab03bc968f2733bd48
#
_cell.length_a   1.000
_cell.length_b   1.000
_cell.length_c   1.000
_cell.angle_alpha   90.00
_cell.angle_beta   90.00
_cell.angle_gamma   90.00
#
_symmetry.space_group_name_H-M   'P 1'
#
loop_
_entity.id
_entity.type
_entity.pdbx_description
1 polymer ?
#
loop_
_entity_poly.entity_id
_entity_poly.type
_entity_poly.pdbx_seq_one_letter_code
_entity_poly.pdbx_strand_id
1 'polypeptide(L)'
;MLYNKNEDKTERIAVIIPDIEESQWSAFKYGLKMASQEYGVNTILISKSNINLSEDEMEVVKQEIDKGADAIIVKMTGNSNEYSQLKKIQKKVPIMLAGESLAETKKQSDIPVTEPDQYEMGVALVQKLLEKNNGNLSGKKIGIFL
;
A
#
# COMPACT_ATOMS: atom_id res chain seq x y z
N MET A 1 2.52 16.29 42.10
CA MET A 1 2.10 16.45 40.70
C MET A 1 3.03 15.58 39.87
N LEU A 2 2.57 14.37 39.51
CA LEU A 2 3.35 13.47 38.66
C LEU A 2 3.20 13.96 37.23
N TYR A 3 4.23 14.58 36.67
CA TYR A 3 4.35 14.84 35.27
C TYR A 3 4.50 13.47 34.59
N ASN A 4 3.42 13.00 33.96
CA ASN A 4 3.48 11.87 33.04
C ASN A 4 4.23 12.36 31.80
N LYS A 5 5.53 12.18 31.77
CA LYS A 5 6.36 12.31 30.59
C LYS A 5 5.96 11.14 29.68
N ASN A 6 4.87 11.30 28.92
CA ASN A 6 4.72 10.56 27.67
C ASN A 6 5.97 10.96 26.87
N GLU A 7 6.97 10.10 26.88
CA GLU A 7 7.98 10.13 25.85
C GLU A 7 7.19 10.07 24.55
N ASP A 8 7.35 11.07 23.70
CA ASP A 8 6.79 11.12 22.35
C ASP A 8 7.40 9.95 21.56
N LYS A 9 6.85 8.76 21.79
CA LYS A 9 7.22 7.56 21.04
C LYS A 9 6.73 7.78 19.62
N THR A 10 7.68 7.97 18.70
CA THR A 10 7.36 8.03 17.27
C THR A 10 6.73 6.71 16.84
N GLU A 11 5.52 6.76 16.31
CA GLU A 11 4.79 5.59 15.83
C GLU A 11 5.56 4.92 14.69
N ARG A 12 5.64 3.59 14.73
CA ARG A 12 6.36 2.76 13.77
C ARG A 12 5.36 2.03 12.89
N ILE A 13 5.38 2.33 11.58
CA ILE A 13 4.52 1.71 10.58
C ILE A 13 5.37 0.80 9.69
N ALA A 14 5.09 -0.51 9.70
CA ALA A 14 5.74 -1.43 8.78
C ALA A 14 4.94 -1.54 7.48
N VAL A 15 5.62 -1.36 6.34
CA VAL A 15 5.05 -1.40 4.99
C VAL A 15 5.65 -2.59 4.26
N ILE A 16 4.86 -3.64 4.05
CA ILE A 16 5.30 -4.92 3.50
C ILE A 16 4.76 -5.07 2.09
N ILE A 17 5.64 -4.94 1.10
CA ILE A 17 5.30 -5.06 -0.32
C ILE A 17 6.31 -5.99 -0.99
N PRO A 18 5.94 -7.28 -1.21
CA PRO A 18 6.87 -8.31 -1.66
C PRO A 18 7.51 -8.02 -3.01
N ASP A 19 6.75 -7.55 -3.98
CA ASP A 19 7.17 -7.34 -5.36
C ASP A 19 7.29 -5.85 -5.68
N ILE A 20 8.29 -5.19 -5.09
CA ILE A 20 8.64 -3.82 -5.44
C ILE A 20 9.61 -3.85 -6.63
N GLU A 21 9.10 -3.74 -7.85
CA GLU A 21 9.89 -3.24 -8.95
C GLU A 21 10.04 -1.72 -8.81
N GLU A 22 11.28 -1.22 -8.91
CA GLU A 22 11.58 0.18 -8.57
C GLU A 22 10.75 1.20 -9.36
N SER A 23 10.45 0.92 -10.64
CA SER A 23 9.72 1.84 -11.51
C SER A 23 8.24 2.01 -11.13
N GLN A 24 7.55 0.92 -10.75
CA GLN A 24 6.11 0.95 -10.45
C GLN A 24 5.81 1.58 -9.09
N TRP A 25 6.74 1.42 -8.15
CA TRP A 25 6.52 1.85 -6.76
C TRP A 25 7.24 3.15 -6.38
N SER A 26 7.92 3.80 -7.31
CA SER A 26 8.66 5.04 -7.03
C SER A 26 7.75 6.15 -6.49
N ALA A 27 6.59 6.35 -7.10
CA ALA A 27 5.61 7.34 -6.65
C ALA A 27 5.04 6.99 -5.26
N PHE A 28 4.75 5.70 -5.01
CA PHE A 28 4.30 5.24 -3.71
C PHE A 28 5.36 5.46 -2.62
N LYS A 29 6.61 5.08 -2.87
CA LYS A 29 7.72 5.31 -1.93
C LYS A 29 7.90 6.79 -1.62
N TYR A 30 7.79 7.64 -2.64
CA TYR A 30 7.89 9.09 -2.46
C TYR A 30 6.74 9.62 -1.60
N GLY A 31 5.49 9.24 -1.92
CA GLY A 31 4.31 9.64 -1.14
C GLY A 31 4.39 9.15 0.31
N LEU A 32 4.84 7.91 0.52
CA LEU A 32 5.05 7.36 1.87
C LEU A 32 6.08 8.18 2.66
N LYS A 33 7.19 8.55 2.02
CA LYS A 33 8.22 9.40 2.65
C LYS A 33 7.66 10.77 3.03
N MET A 34 6.92 11.40 2.12
CA MET A 34 6.32 12.72 2.37
C MET A 34 5.31 12.66 3.52
N ALA A 35 4.41 11.68 3.51
CA ALA A 35 3.45 11.47 4.58
C ALA A 35 4.13 11.20 5.94
N SER A 36 5.19 10.40 5.94
CA SER A 36 5.95 10.13 7.17
C SER A 36 6.53 11.39 7.79
N GLN A 37 7.05 12.29 6.96
CA GLN A 37 7.58 13.57 7.41
C GLN A 37 6.47 14.51 7.92
N GLU A 38 5.34 14.57 7.20
CA GLU A 38 4.22 15.44 7.53
C GLU A 38 3.55 15.04 8.85
N TYR A 39 3.35 13.73 9.04
CA TYR A 39 2.67 13.19 10.24
C TYR A 39 3.61 12.81 11.38
N GLY A 40 4.92 12.94 11.20
CA GLY A 40 5.90 12.64 12.25
C GLY A 40 5.96 11.16 12.63
N VAL A 41 5.69 10.24 11.68
CA VAL A 41 5.72 8.79 11.89
C VAL A 41 6.96 8.16 11.25
N ASN A 42 7.39 7.02 11.77
CA ASN A 42 8.50 6.25 11.21
C ASN A 42 7.96 5.10 10.35
N THR A 43 8.14 5.17 9.03
CA THR A 43 7.76 4.09 8.12
C THR A 43 8.97 3.25 7.72
N ILE A 44 8.81 1.93 7.79
CA ILE A 44 9.84 0.96 7.40
C ILE A 44 9.30 0.14 6.24
N LEU A 45 9.96 0.25 5.09
CA LEU A 45 9.59 -0.47 3.88
C LEU A 45 10.34 -1.81 3.81
N ILE A 46 9.58 -2.89 3.68
CA ILE A 46 10.06 -4.26 3.61
C ILE A 46 9.66 -4.88 2.27
N SER A 47 10.64 -5.34 1.51
CA SER A 47 10.46 -5.96 0.20
C SER A 47 11.17 -7.31 0.13
N LYS A 48 10.89 -8.12 -0.89
CA LYS A 48 11.58 -9.42 -1.11
C LYS A 48 13.10 -9.31 -1.20
N SER A 49 13.62 -8.17 -1.63
CA SER A 49 15.07 -7.94 -1.62
C SER A 49 15.67 -7.89 -0.22
N ASN A 50 14.83 -7.64 0.78
CA ASN A 50 15.21 -7.52 2.19
C ASN A 50 14.73 -8.71 3.03
N ILE A 51 14.01 -9.66 2.43
CA ILE A 51 13.46 -10.86 3.06
C ILE A 51 14.14 -12.08 2.42
N ASN A 52 14.53 -13.06 3.22
CA ASN A 52 14.93 -14.35 2.67
C ASN A 52 13.76 -14.97 1.91
N LEU A 53 13.99 -15.38 0.66
CA LEU A 53 13.01 -15.90 -0.30
C LEU A 53 12.15 -17.09 0.19
N SER A 54 12.43 -17.62 1.38
CA SER A 54 11.72 -18.74 2.00
C SER A 54 10.73 -18.34 3.09
N GLU A 55 10.65 -17.05 3.44
CA GLU A 55 9.73 -16.61 4.50
C GLU A 55 8.34 -16.31 3.90
N ASP A 56 7.31 -16.86 4.54
CA ASP A 56 5.91 -16.53 4.29
C ASP A 56 5.67 -15.05 4.67
N GLU A 57 4.93 -14.31 3.85
CA GLU A 57 4.58 -12.90 4.12
C GLU A 57 3.93 -12.71 5.48
N MET A 58 3.14 -13.69 5.91
CA MET A 58 2.50 -13.67 7.23
C MET A 58 3.50 -13.81 8.39
N GLU A 59 4.60 -14.51 8.16
CA GLU A 59 5.71 -14.58 9.11
C GLU A 59 6.35 -13.21 9.27
N VAL A 60 6.60 -12.52 8.15
CA VAL A 60 7.15 -11.16 8.16
C VAL A 60 6.23 -10.18 8.89
N VAL A 61 4.91 -10.25 8.65
CA VAL A 61 3.92 -9.44 9.39
C VAL A 61 4.05 -9.65 10.90
N LYS A 62 4.12 -10.91 11.34
CA LYS A 62 4.26 -11.25 12.77
C LYS A 62 5.59 -10.73 13.35
N GLN A 63 6.69 -10.92 12.62
CA GLN A 63 7.99 -10.42 13.04
C GLN A 63 8.01 -8.90 13.22
N GLU A 64 7.37 -8.14 12.30
CA GLU A 64 7.32 -6.69 12.42
C GLU A 64 6.46 -6.23 13.60
N ILE A 65 5.40 -6.96 13.92
CA ILE A 65 4.62 -6.73 15.14
C ILE A 65 5.45 -6.99 16.39
N ASP A 66 6.20 -8.09 16.42
CA ASP A 66 7.08 -8.44 17.54
C ASP A 66 8.23 -7.42 17.71
N LYS A 67 8.68 -6.80 16.61
CA LYS A 67 9.64 -5.67 16.63
C LYS A 67 9.01 -4.34 17.04
N GLY A 68 7.72 -4.31 17.36
CA GLY A 68 7.01 -3.15 17.86
C GLY A 68 6.42 -2.25 16.77
N ALA A 69 5.94 -2.82 15.66
CA ALA A 69 5.13 -2.07 14.70
C ALA A 69 3.80 -1.68 15.34
N ASP A 70 3.45 -0.39 15.28
CA ASP A 70 2.21 0.16 15.79
C ASP A 70 1.08 0.04 14.73
N ALA A 71 1.43 -0.07 13.45
CA ALA A 71 0.51 -0.37 12.34
C ALA A 71 1.24 -1.11 11.19
N ILE A 72 0.45 -1.80 10.37
CA ILE A 72 0.94 -2.57 9.22
C ILE A 72 0.22 -2.10 7.95
N ILE A 73 0.98 -1.82 6.90
CA ILE A 73 0.49 -1.70 5.53
C ILE A 73 1.05 -2.89 4.76
N VAL A 74 0.19 -3.70 4.15
CA VAL A 74 0.63 -4.91 3.44
C VAL A 74 -0.05 -5.07 2.09
N LYS A 75 0.72 -5.47 1.07
CA LYS A 75 0.18 -5.91 -0.22
C LYS A 75 -0.04 -7.41 -0.16
N MET A 76 -1.27 -7.85 -0.34
CA MET A 76 -1.60 -9.28 -0.41
C MET A 76 -1.19 -9.89 -1.76
N THR A 77 -0.72 -11.14 -1.74
CA THR A 77 -0.45 -11.92 -2.95
C THR A 77 -1.68 -12.64 -3.51
N GLY A 78 -2.81 -12.55 -2.83
CA GLY A 78 -4.07 -13.07 -3.34
C GLY A 78 -4.54 -14.40 -2.73
N ASN A 79 -3.92 -14.82 -1.63
CA ASN A 79 -4.30 -16.04 -0.92
C ASN A 79 -5.40 -15.75 0.12
N SER A 80 -6.54 -16.47 0.03
CA SER A 80 -7.66 -16.31 0.99
C SER A 80 -7.27 -16.62 2.44
N ASN A 81 -6.27 -17.49 2.63
CA ASN A 81 -5.75 -17.81 3.95
C ASN A 81 -5.03 -16.62 4.60
N GLU A 82 -4.27 -15.85 3.81
CA GLU A 82 -3.60 -14.63 4.27
C GLU A 82 -4.60 -13.61 4.80
N TYR A 83 -5.69 -13.37 4.06
CA TYR A 83 -6.74 -12.45 4.49
C TYR A 83 -7.34 -12.85 5.85
N SER A 84 -7.62 -14.14 6.02
CA SER A 84 -8.17 -14.67 7.29
C SER A 84 -7.21 -14.48 8.45
N GLN A 85 -5.90 -14.59 8.22
CA GLN A 85 -4.87 -14.35 9.23
C GLN A 85 -4.76 -12.86 9.55
N LEU A 86 -4.73 -11.98 8.53
CA LEU A 86 -4.70 -10.53 8.71
C LEU A 86 -5.92 -10.03 9.48
N LYS A 87 -7.10 -10.58 9.21
CA LYS A 87 -8.33 -10.26 9.96
C LYS A 87 -8.24 -10.62 11.45
N LYS A 88 -7.48 -11.64 11.82
CA LYS A 88 -7.23 -11.96 13.23
C LYS A 88 -6.23 -10.98 13.85
N ILE A 89 -5.18 -10.63 13.09
CA ILE A 89 -4.11 -9.75 13.55
C ILE A 89 -4.60 -8.31 13.74
N GLN A 90 -5.48 -7.81 12.85
CA GLN A 90 -6.00 -6.44 12.95
C GLN A 90 -6.75 -6.14 14.27
N LYS A 91 -7.17 -7.15 15.02
CA LYS A 91 -7.74 -6.98 16.35
C LYS A 91 -6.73 -6.48 17.38
N LYS A 92 -5.43 -6.64 17.08
CA LYS A 92 -4.31 -6.25 17.96
C LYS A 92 -3.53 -5.06 17.41
N VAL A 93 -3.30 -5.02 16.10
CA VAL A 93 -2.52 -3.99 15.41
C VAL A 93 -3.31 -3.54 14.18
N PRO A 94 -3.52 -2.23 13.98
CA PRO A 94 -4.19 -1.71 12.79
C PRO A 94 -3.50 -2.20 11.50
N ILE A 95 -4.30 -2.66 10.53
CA ILE A 95 -3.82 -3.14 9.24
C ILE A 95 -4.53 -2.38 8.13
N MET A 96 -3.79 -2.02 7.08
CA MET A 96 -4.31 -1.52 5.81
C MET A 96 -3.74 -2.35 4.66
N LEU A 97 -4.58 -2.66 3.68
CA LEU A 97 -4.15 -3.32 2.46
C LEU A 97 -3.76 -2.29 1.40
N ALA A 98 -2.66 -2.53 0.70
CA ALA A 98 -2.20 -1.70 -0.42
C ALA A 98 -2.27 -2.49 -1.73
N GLY A 99 -2.71 -1.83 -2.81
CA GLY A 99 -2.80 -2.43 -4.14
C GLY A 99 -4.17 -3.00 -4.46
N GLU A 100 -4.26 -3.78 -5.54
CA GLU A 100 -5.52 -4.36 -5.97
C GLU A 100 -6.06 -5.36 -4.94
N SER A 101 -7.28 -5.12 -4.49
CA SER A 101 -8.00 -6.09 -3.68
C SER A 101 -8.52 -7.21 -4.57
N LEU A 102 -8.51 -8.44 -4.07
CA LEU A 102 -9.26 -9.52 -4.70
C LEU A 102 -10.73 -9.12 -4.85
N ALA A 103 -11.32 -9.37 -6.02
CA ALA A 103 -12.71 -9.00 -6.31
C ALA A 103 -13.71 -9.52 -5.25
N GLU A 104 -13.37 -10.63 -4.60
CA GLU A 104 -14.15 -11.23 -3.51
C GLU A 104 -14.05 -10.42 -2.19
N THR A 105 -12.95 -9.70 -1.95
CA THR A 105 -12.75 -8.92 -0.73
C THR A 105 -13.38 -7.55 -0.79
N LYS A 106 -13.63 -6.99 -1.98
CA LYS A 106 -14.24 -5.64 -2.15
C LYS A 106 -15.60 -5.49 -1.48
N LYS A 107 -16.40 -6.56 -1.42
CA LYS A 107 -17.77 -6.50 -0.89
C LYS A 107 -17.88 -6.73 0.62
N GLN A 108 -16.83 -7.25 1.27
CA GLN A 108 -16.86 -7.67 2.69
C GLN A 108 -15.55 -7.45 3.45
N SER A 109 -14.68 -6.57 2.94
CA SER A 109 -13.41 -6.34 3.63
C SER A 109 -13.64 -5.47 4.86
N ASP A 110 -13.46 -6.06 6.04
CA ASP A 110 -13.37 -5.32 7.30
C ASP A 110 -11.97 -4.66 7.47
N ILE A 111 -11.04 -4.91 6.55
CA ILE A 111 -9.71 -4.31 6.53
C ILE A 111 -9.72 -3.19 5.50
N PRO A 112 -9.32 -1.96 5.85
CA PRO A 112 -9.21 -0.86 4.91
C PRO A 112 -8.27 -1.20 3.75
N VAL A 113 -8.66 -0.82 2.53
CA VAL A 113 -7.88 -1.04 1.30
C VAL A 113 -7.61 0.29 0.63
N THR A 114 -6.37 0.50 0.19
CA THR A 114 -5.98 1.61 -0.69
C THR A 114 -5.55 1.04 -2.03
N GLU A 115 -6.23 1.45 -3.10
CA GLU A 115 -5.94 1.02 -4.47
C GLU A 115 -5.93 2.23 -5.42
N PRO A 116 -5.18 2.17 -6.54
CA PRO A 116 -5.25 3.19 -7.58
C PRO A 116 -6.66 3.26 -8.17
N ASP A 117 -7.15 4.46 -8.41
CA ASP A 117 -8.39 4.66 -9.15
C ASP A 117 -8.16 4.44 -10.64
N GLN A 118 -8.36 3.21 -11.10
CA GLN A 118 -8.13 2.80 -12.50
C GLN A 118 -9.06 3.54 -13.47
N TYR A 119 -10.27 3.89 -13.03
CA TYR A 119 -11.21 4.65 -13.84
C TYR A 119 -10.71 6.10 -14.05
N GLU A 120 -10.38 6.78 -12.96
CA GLU A 120 -9.85 8.16 -13.03
C GLU A 120 -8.52 8.23 -13.79
N MET A 121 -7.67 7.21 -13.67
CA MET A 121 -6.44 7.11 -14.47
C MET A 121 -6.78 7.04 -15.98
N GLY A 122 -7.78 6.24 -16.37
CA GLY A 122 -8.24 6.16 -17.76
C GLY A 122 -8.80 7.49 -18.26
N VAL A 123 -9.63 8.15 -17.47
CA VAL A 123 -10.18 9.47 -17.78
C VAL A 123 -9.06 10.50 -17.97
N ALA A 124 -8.11 10.57 -17.05
CA ALA A 124 -7.01 11.53 -17.12
C ALA A 124 -6.13 11.32 -18.37
N LEU A 125 -5.88 10.07 -18.78
CA LEU A 125 -5.14 9.76 -20.00
C LEU A 125 -5.86 10.29 -21.25
N VAL A 126 -7.17 10.05 -21.38
CA VAL A 126 -7.96 10.53 -22.52
C VAL A 126 -8.03 12.04 -22.54
N GLN A 127 -8.26 12.69 -21.41
CA GLN A 127 -8.28 14.16 -21.29
C GLN A 127 -6.96 14.76 -21.75
N LYS A 128 -5.83 14.20 -21.30
CA LYS A 128 -4.50 14.68 -21.70
C LYS A 128 -4.23 14.52 -23.19
N LEU A 129 -4.73 13.45 -23.77
CA LEU A 129 -4.63 13.20 -25.21
C LEU A 129 -5.45 14.25 -26.01
N LEU A 130 -6.66 14.55 -25.57
CA LEU A 130 -7.52 15.58 -26.16
C LEU A 130 -6.87 16.96 -26.07
N GLU A 131 -6.40 17.36 -24.90
CA GLU A 131 -5.68 18.63 -24.70
C GLU A 131 -4.53 18.81 -25.71
N LYS A 132 -3.68 17.78 -25.84
CA LYS A 132 -2.56 17.80 -26.78
C LYS A 132 -2.95 17.85 -28.25
N ASN A 133 -4.20 17.56 -28.57
CA ASN A 133 -4.72 17.55 -29.95
C ASN A 133 -5.83 18.58 -30.15
N ASN A 134 -5.82 19.69 -29.42
CA ASN A 134 -6.80 20.79 -29.52
C ASN A 134 -8.26 20.31 -29.37
N GLY A 135 -8.49 19.31 -28.53
CA GLY A 135 -9.82 18.76 -28.26
C GLY A 135 -10.39 17.86 -29.36
N ASN A 136 -9.62 17.51 -30.41
CA ASN A 136 -10.10 16.72 -31.53
C ASN A 136 -9.18 15.55 -31.87
N LEU A 137 -9.74 14.35 -31.85
CA LEU A 137 -9.06 13.09 -32.23
C LEU A 137 -9.64 12.49 -33.53
N SER A 138 -10.48 13.24 -34.27
CA SER A 138 -11.08 12.74 -35.51
C SER A 138 -10.01 12.33 -36.51
N GLY A 139 -10.18 11.16 -37.11
CA GLY A 139 -9.22 10.59 -38.09
C GLY A 139 -7.92 10.01 -37.50
N LYS A 140 -7.73 10.07 -36.17
CA LYS A 140 -6.57 9.46 -35.49
C LYS A 140 -6.87 8.06 -35.02
N LYS A 141 -5.90 7.16 -35.19
CA LYS A 141 -5.95 5.82 -34.58
C LYS A 141 -5.23 5.86 -33.23
N ILE A 142 -5.90 5.38 -32.19
CA ILE A 142 -5.35 5.32 -30.84
C ILE A 142 -5.11 3.85 -30.51
N GLY A 143 -3.87 3.50 -30.18
CA GLY A 143 -3.51 2.17 -29.68
C GLY A 143 -3.36 2.21 -28.17
N ILE A 144 -3.89 1.19 -27.48
CA ILE A 144 -3.68 0.95 -26.05
C ILE A 144 -2.85 -0.32 -25.93
N PHE A 145 -1.71 -0.21 -25.26
CA PHE A 145 -0.84 -1.34 -24.95
C PHE A 145 -0.96 -1.62 -23.44
N LEU A 146 -1.34 -2.84 -23.10
CA LEU A 146 -1.51 -3.32 -21.72
C LEU A 146 -0.43 -4.34 -21.41
#